data_745f85d053489620d25b30fdaa2e634d
#
_entry.id   745f85d053489620d25b30fdaa2e634d
#
_cell.length_a   1.000
_cell.length_b   1.000
_cell.length_c   1.000
_cell.angle_alpha   90.00
_cell.angle_beta   90.00
_cell.angle_gamma   90.00
#
_symmetry.space_group_name_H-M   'P 1'
#
loop_
_entity.id
_entity.type
_entity.pdbx_description
1 polymer ?
#
loop_
_entity_poly.entity_id
_entity_poly.type
_entity_poly.pdbx_seq_one_letter_code
_entity_poly.pdbx_strand_id
1 'polypeptide(L)'
;MLRIEIQSRNGVAILHCSGRVVFGVEVEMLRSMATSRTEACVRIDLSRVEKIDATGLGLLVELQTWAWAKRKNLTYLDPSEHVWLLIILTKLYNSLEISYSDVIQFSGEIDDCGRQELIA
;
A
#
# COMPACT_ATOMS: atom_id res chain seq x y z
N MET A 1 17.62 4.06 -0.95
CA MET A 1 17.49 2.66 -0.67
C MET A 1 16.12 2.33 -0.13
N LEU A 2 15.60 1.18 -0.43
CA LEU A 2 14.29 0.77 0.03
C LEU A 2 14.38 -0.56 0.77
N ARG A 3 13.71 -0.66 1.89
CA ARG A 3 13.67 -1.87 2.65
C ARG A 3 12.21 -2.28 2.76
N ILE A 4 11.92 -3.53 2.50
CA ILE A 4 10.56 -4.06 2.58
C ILE A 4 10.56 -5.27 3.48
N GLU A 5 9.72 -5.24 4.51
CA GLU A 5 9.55 -6.38 5.40
C GLU A 5 8.14 -6.88 5.23
N ILE A 6 7.97 -8.16 5.08
CA ILE A 6 6.65 -8.74 4.80
C ILE A 6 6.12 -9.53 5.97
N GLN A 7 4.87 -9.27 6.32
CA GLN A 7 4.17 -10.06 7.30
C GLN A 7 3.01 -10.68 6.59
N SER A 8 2.77 -11.96 6.78
CA SER A 8 1.66 -12.64 6.12
C SER A 8 0.88 -13.43 7.15
N ARG A 9 -0.42 -13.24 7.19
CA ARG A 9 -1.24 -13.91 8.17
C ARG A 9 -2.69 -13.91 7.74
N ASN A 10 -3.31 -15.08 7.78
CA ASN A 10 -4.74 -15.19 7.48
C ASN A 10 -5.18 -14.57 6.16
N GLY A 11 -4.42 -14.79 5.12
CA GLY A 11 -4.78 -14.29 3.79
C GLY A 11 -4.46 -12.83 3.58
N VAL A 12 -3.76 -12.20 4.52
CA VAL A 12 -3.38 -10.80 4.40
C VAL A 12 -1.87 -10.69 4.42
N ALA A 13 -1.30 -10.00 3.45
CA ALA A 13 0.13 -9.71 3.42
C ALA A 13 0.31 -8.22 3.65
N ILE A 14 1.22 -7.85 4.53
CA ILE A 14 1.54 -6.46 4.77
C ILE A 14 2.99 -6.26 4.40
N LEU A 15 3.24 -5.33 3.50
CA LEU A 15 4.58 -4.96 3.09
C LEU A 15 4.94 -3.66 3.77
N HIS A 16 5.83 -3.73 4.75
CA HIS A 16 6.26 -2.54 5.48
C HIS A 16 7.45 -1.95 4.73
N CYS A 17 7.25 -0.82 4.09
CA CYS A 17 8.27 -0.17 3.29
C CYS A 17 8.94 0.95 4.06
N SER A 18 10.26 1.04 3.98
CA SER A 18 10.98 2.16 4.59
C SER A 18 12.06 2.60 3.64
N GLY A 19 12.25 3.89 3.53
CA GLY A 19 13.26 4.46 2.67
C GLY A 19 12.66 5.19 1.48
N ARG A 20 13.14 4.89 0.29
CA ARG A 20 12.78 5.67 -0.89
C ARG A 20 12.12 4.81 -1.95
N VAL A 21 11.02 5.27 -2.49
CA VAL A 21 10.33 4.58 -3.57
C VAL A 21 10.50 5.45 -4.80
N VAL A 22 11.63 5.32 -5.44
CA VAL A 22 11.99 6.18 -6.55
C VAL A 22 12.41 5.35 -7.76
N PHE A 23 12.49 6.01 -8.90
CA PHE A 23 12.87 5.40 -10.16
C PHE A 23 14.11 4.52 -9.99
N GLY A 24 14.08 3.35 -10.57
CA GLY A 24 15.22 2.44 -10.57
C GLY A 24 14.92 1.18 -9.78
N VAL A 25 15.94 0.70 -9.09
CA VAL A 25 15.85 -0.55 -8.36
C VAL A 25 14.73 -0.56 -7.34
N GLU A 26 14.52 0.55 -6.67
CA GLU A 26 13.51 0.61 -5.61
C GLU A 26 12.10 0.35 -6.15
N VAL A 27 11.76 1.02 -7.25
CA VAL A 27 10.43 0.84 -7.82
C VAL A 27 10.28 -0.60 -8.30
N GLU A 28 11.32 -1.16 -8.92
CA GLU A 28 11.24 -2.52 -9.42
C GLU A 28 11.14 -3.53 -8.28
N MET A 29 11.81 -3.27 -7.18
CA MET A 29 11.75 -4.14 -6.03
C MET A 29 10.35 -4.17 -5.46
N LEU A 30 9.74 -3.01 -5.28
CA LEU A 30 8.41 -2.97 -4.72
C LEU A 30 7.40 -3.61 -5.67
N ARG A 31 7.53 -3.34 -6.98
CA ARG A 31 6.64 -3.94 -7.96
C ARG A 31 6.72 -5.47 -7.88
N SER A 32 7.92 -5.99 -7.88
CA SER A 32 8.13 -7.42 -7.87
C SER A 32 7.59 -8.07 -6.61
N MET A 33 7.87 -7.46 -5.47
CA MET A 33 7.44 -8.04 -4.21
C MET A 33 5.93 -7.99 -4.03
N ALA A 34 5.30 -6.91 -4.45
CA ALA A 34 3.86 -6.78 -4.30
C ALA A 34 3.12 -7.71 -5.25
N THR A 35 3.57 -7.80 -6.50
CA THR A 35 2.85 -8.60 -7.48
C THR A 35 3.11 -10.09 -7.33
N SER A 36 4.08 -10.48 -6.52
CA SER A 36 4.34 -11.89 -6.28
C SER A 36 3.53 -12.43 -5.11
N ARG A 37 2.77 -11.58 -4.41
CA ARG A 37 1.99 -12.04 -3.27
C ARG A 37 0.78 -12.84 -3.75
N THR A 38 0.49 -13.93 -3.04
CA THR A 38 -0.64 -14.78 -3.37
C THR A 38 -1.84 -14.53 -2.46
N GLU A 39 -1.65 -13.77 -1.40
CA GLU A 39 -2.72 -13.47 -0.47
C GLU A 39 -3.82 -12.67 -1.17
N ALA A 40 -5.05 -12.86 -0.76
CA ALA A 40 -6.18 -12.12 -1.34
C ALA A 40 -6.11 -10.65 -1.00
N CYS A 41 -5.49 -10.31 0.13
CA CYS A 41 -5.36 -8.92 0.54
C CYS A 41 -3.92 -8.55 0.69
N VAL A 42 -3.53 -7.43 0.11
CA VAL A 42 -2.17 -6.93 0.19
C VAL A 42 -2.26 -5.51 0.75
N ARG A 43 -1.50 -5.24 1.79
CA ARG A 43 -1.45 -3.93 2.37
C ARG A 43 -0.04 -3.43 2.28
N ILE A 44 0.13 -2.22 1.82
CA ILE A 44 1.45 -1.65 1.68
C ILE A 44 1.56 -0.47 2.63
N ASP A 45 2.39 -0.63 3.64
CA ASP A 45 2.57 0.36 4.69
C ASP A 45 3.60 1.38 4.20
N LEU A 46 3.17 2.61 4.05
CA LEU A 46 4.00 3.68 3.55
C LEU A 46 4.43 4.66 4.64
N SER A 47 4.21 4.31 5.90
CA SER A 47 4.47 5.23 7.01
C SER A 47 5.93 5.62 7.15
N ARG A 48 6.84 4.79 6.66
CA ARG A 48 8.26 5.07 6.77
C ARG A 48 8.91 5.36 5.43
N VAL A 49 8.12 5.68 4.42
CA VAL A 49 8.66 6.04 3.12
C VAL A 49 9.06 7.51 3.20
N GLU A 50 10.36 7.77 3.09
CA GLU A 50 10.89 9.11 3.23
C GLU A 50 10.79 9.92 1.96
N LYS A 51 10.81 9.26 0.82
CA LYS A 51 10.79 9.96 -0.44
C LYS A 51 10.13 9.13 -1.52
N ILE A 52 9.36 9.77 -2.37
CA ILE A 52 8.75 9.11 -3.50
C ILE A 52 8.79 10.09 -4.66
N ASP A 53 9.03 9.61 -5.86
CA ASP A 53 9.06 10.48 -7.03
C ASP A 53 7.88 10.12 -7.95
N ALA A 54 7.83 10.73 -9.14
CA ALA A 54 6.73 10.50 -10.06
C ALA A 54 6.64 9.03 -10.47
N THR A 55 7.78 8.37 -10.63
CA THR A 55 7.79 6.96 -11.01
C THR A 55 7.24 6.12 -9.86
N GLY A 56 7.58 6.46 -8.64
CA GLY A 56 7.05 5.76 -7.47
C GLY A 56 5.55 5.96 -7.33
N LEU A 57 5.08 7.19 -7.54
CA LEU A 57 3.64 7.44 -7.48
C LEU A 57 2.92 6.68 -8.59
N GLY A 58 3.53 6.62 -9.78
CA GLY A 58 2.96 5.85 -10.88
C GLY A 58 2.86 4.38 -10.54
N LEU A 59 3.84 3.86 -9.81
CA LEU A 59 3.80 2.47 -9.38
C LEU A 59 2.62 2.23 -8.43
N LEU A 60 2.34 3.18 -7.53
CA LEU A 60 1.21 3.00 -6.62
C LEU A 60 -0.10 2.86 -7.41
N VAL A 61 -0.25 3.62 -8.47
CA VAL A 61 -1.44 3.53 -9.30
C VAL A 61 -1.44 2.22 -10.08
N GLU A 62 -0.29 1.85 -10.57
CA GLU A 62 -0.14 0.61 -11.33
C GLU A 62 -0.52 -0.61 -10.48
N LEU A 63 -0.07 -0.63 -9.23
CA LEU A 63 -0.37 -1.75 -8.34
C LEU A 63 -1.85 -1.80 -7.99
N GLN A 64 -2.47 -0.64 -7.87
CA GLN A 64 -3.89 -0.59 -7.58
C GLN A 64 -4.68 -1.20 -8.75
N THR A 65 -4.28 -0.88 -9.97
CA THR A 65 -4.89 -1.42 -11.18
C THR A 65 -4.65 -2.93 -11.27
N TRP A 66 -3.44 -3.35 -10.95
CA TRP A 66 -3.08 -4.76 -10.98
C TRP A 66 -3.95 -5.54 -9.99
N ALA A 67 -4.12 -5.01 -8.79
CA ALA A 67 -4.90 -5.69 -7.77
C ALA A 67 -6.36 -5.83 -8.20
N TRP A 68 -6.89 -4.76 -8.79
CA TRP A 68 -8.27 -4.78 -9.23
C TRP A 68 -8.44 -5.84 -10.32
N ALA A 69 -7.53 -5.89 -11.27
CA ALA A 69 -7.60 -6.87 -12.34
C ALA A 69 -7.49 -8.30 -11.82
N LYS A 70 -6.77 -8.50 -10.72
CA LYS A 70 -6.60 -9.82 -10.14
C LYS A 70 -7.64 -10.12 -9.06
N ARG A 71 -8.57 -9.21 -8.85
CA ARG A 71 -9.60 -9.34 -7.84
C ARG A 71 -9.00 -9.44 -6.45
N LYS A 72 -7.93 -8.72 -6.21
CA LYS A 72 -7.30 -8.66 -4.91
C LYS A 72 -7.64 -7.33 -4.26
N ASN A 73 -7.59 -7.31 -2.95
CA ASN A 73 -7.82 -6.09 -2.21
C ASN A 73 -6.46 -5.52 -1.87
N LEU A 74 -6.12 -4.37 -2.42
CA LEU A 74 -4.84 -3.73 -2.14
C LEU A 74 -5.11 -2.38 -1.51
N THR A 75 -4.49 -2.13 -0.35
CA THR A 75 -4.70 -0.90 0.39
C THR A 75 -3.34 -0.35 0.81
N TYR A 76 -3.20 0.96 0.72
CA TYR A 76 -2.00 1.63 1.21
C TYR A 76 -2.28 2.13 2.61
N LEU A 77 -1.39 1.82 3.55
CA LEU A 77 -1.58 2.17 4.94
C LEU A 77 -0.71 3.33 5.35
N ASP A 78 -1.29 4.27 6.05
CA ASP A 78 -0.56 5.33 6.74
C ASP A 78 0.50 6.04 5.91
N PRO A 79 0.18 6.62 4.77
CA PRO A 79 1.21 7.32 4.00
C PRO A 79 1.92 8.34 4.87
N SER A 80 3.24 8.42 4.75
CA SER A 80 4.00 9.41 5.47
C SER A 80 3.58 10.80 5.00
N GLU A 81 3.94 11.81 5.74
CA GLU A 81 3.58 13.17 5.40
C GLU A 81 4.04 13.54 3.99
N HIS A 82 5.27 13.18 3.66
CA HIS A 82 5.82 13.46 2.34
C HIS A 82 4.99 12.78 1.24
N VAL A 83 4.68 11.51 1.40
CA VAL A 83 3.93 10.76 0.41
C VAL A 83 2.52 11.30 0.30
N TRP A 84 1.89 11.58 1.44
CA TRP A 84 0.53 12.08 1.46
C TRP A 84 0.42 13.44 0.75
N LEU A 85 1.40 14.31 0.98
CA LEU A 85 1.40 15.60 0.34
C LEU A 85 1.44 15.47 -1.18
N LEU A 86 2.28 14.55 -1.69
CA LEU A 86 2.37 14.35 -3.11
C LEU A 86 1.13 13.71 -3.69
N ILE A 87 0.48 12.82 -2.93
CA ILE A 87 -0.77 12.23 -3.37
C ILE A 87 -1.83 13.33 -3.54
N ILE A 88 -1.87 14.27 -2.61
CA ILE A 88 -2.82 15.37 -2.70
C ILE A 88 -2.49 16.29 -3.86
N LEU A 89 -1.23 16.67 -3.98
CA LEU A 89 -0.82 17.60 -5.03
C LEU A 89 -1.04 17.05 -6.44
N THR A 90 -0.93 15.75 -6.59
CA THR A 90 -1.12 15.12 -7.88
C THR A 90 -2.56 14.64 -8.07
N LYS A 91 -3.39 14.84 -7.06
CA LYS A 91 -4.80 14.44 -7.09
C LYS A 91 -4.99 12.94 -7.28
N LEU A 92 -4.06 12.14 -6.81
CA LEU A 92 -4.16 10.70 -6.93
C LEU A 92 -4.99 10.05 -5.84
N TYR A 93 -5.48 10.83 -4.87
CA TYR A 93 -6.23 10.27 -3.75
C TYR A 93 -7.49 9.53 -4.19
N ASN A 94 -8.03 9.85 -5.37
CA ASN A 94 -9.20 9.15 -5.86
C ASN A 94 -8.85 7.84 -6.59
N SER A 95 -7.58 7.65 -6.89
CA SER A 95 -7.13 6.48 -7.62
C SER A 95 -6.52 5.43 -6.72
N LEU A 96 -6.38 5.73 -5.45
CA LEU A 96 -5.72 4.85 -4.50
C LEU A 96 -6.63 4.56 -3.32
N GLU A 97 -6.54 3.33 -2.82
CA GLU A 97 -7.27 2.95 -1.63
C GLU A 97 -6.34 3.19 -0.46
N ILE A 98 -6.63 4.13 0.38
CA ILE A 98 -5.76 4.52 1.48
C ILE A 98 -6.49 4.36 2.80
N SER A 99 -5.83 3.80 3.78
CA SER A 99 -6.38 3.64 5.11
C SER A 99 -5.37 4.08 6.16
N TYR A 100 -5.86 4.41 7.33
CA TYR A 100 -5.01 4.82 8.43
C TYR A 100 -5.21 3.87 9.60
N SER A 101 -4.13 3.55 10.27
CA SER A 101 -4.15 2.62 11.38
C SER A 101 -5.15 2.98 12.44
N ASP A 102 -5.30 4.25 12.72
CA ASP A 102 -6.20 4.71 13.74
C ASP A 102 -7.61 4.26 13.43
N VAL A 103 -8.02 4.33 12.20
CA VAL A 103 -9.35 3.96 11.81
C VAL A 103 -9.51 2.46 11.90
N ILE A 104 -8.51 1.73 11.49
CA ILE A 104 -8.53 0.31 11.54
C ILE A 104 -8.59 -0.21 12.95
N GLN A 105 -7.79 0.35 13.84
CA GLN A 105 -7.78 -0.09 15.16
C GLN A 105 -9.06 0.13 15.85
N PHE A 106 -9.76 1.16 15.48
CA PHE A 106 -10.92 1.51 16.11
C PHE A 106 -11.99 0.51 15.99
N SER A 107 -12.13 -0.18 14.91
CA SER A 107 -13.20 -1.08 14.74
C SER A 107 -12.95 -2.35 15.48
N GLY A 108 -11.77 -2.74 15.59
CA GLY A 108 -11.41 -3.94 16.28
C GLY A 108 -11.76 -5.19 15.54
N GLU A 109 -12.49 -5.08 14.46
CA GLU A 109 -12.90 -6.23 13.73
C GLU A 109 -12.47 -6.14 12.31
N ILE A 110 -11.70 -7.08 11.87
CA ILE A 110 -11.16 -7.05 10.54
C ILE A 110 -11.45 -8.38 9.89
N ASP A 111 -12.01 -8.37 8.70
CA ASP A 111 -12.36 -9.60 8.00
C ASP A 111 -11.10 -10.23 7.43
N ASP A 112 -11.22 -11.26 6.66
CA ASP A 112 -10.10 -11.97 6.09
C ASP A 112 -9.18 -11.09 5.33
N CYS A 113 -9.68 -10.05 4.74
CA CYS A 113 -8.85 -9.15 4.01
C CYS A 113 -8.44 -7.98 4.85
N GLY A 114 -8.70 -8.00 6.10
CA GLY A 114 -8.38 -6.90 6.94
C GLY A 114 -9.31 -5.75 6.73
N ARG A 115 -10.40 -5.91 5.93
CA ARG A 115 -11.24 -4.82 5.67
C ARG A 115 -12.24 -4.72 6.73
N GLN A 116 -12.55 -3.56 7.16
CA GLN A 116 -13.40 -3.38 8.12
C GLN A 116 -14.69 -3.55 7.63
N GLU A 117 -15.41 -4.30 8.15
CA GLU A 117 -16.63 -4.47 7.68
C GLU A 117 -17.41 -3.49 8.25
N LEU A 118 -17.77 -2.69 7.71
CA LEU A 118 -18.46 -1.67 8.16
C LEU A 118 -19.68 -2.00 8.46
N ILE A 119 -20.02 -2.84 8.65
CA ILE A 119 -21.12 -3.07 8.88
C ILE A 119 -21.76 -2.37 9.38
N ALA A 120 -21.49 -1.88 9.53
CA ALA A 120 -22.02 -1.20 10.10
C ALA A 120 -22.84 -1.25 9.99
#